data_d3b1f80a2655a9a3d6a6fca6bace1278
#
_entry.id   d3b1f80a2655a9a3d6a6fca6bace1278
#
_cell.length_a   1.000
_cell.length_b   1.000
_cell.length_c   1.000
_cell.angle_alpha   90.00
_cell.angle_beta   90.00
_cell.angle_gamma   90.00
#
_symmetry.space_group_name_H-M   'P 1'
#
loop_
_entity.id
_entity.type
_entity.pdbx_description
1 polymer ?
#
loop_
_entity_poly.entity_id
_entity_poly.type
_entity_poly.pdbx_seq_one_letter_code
_entity_poly.pdbx_strand_id
1 'polypeptide(L)'
;GRRLDRLFEEYRKRFIEEKRAYTIRSLCDSIMECFVEQKKLLSLLVENHLDTLAREKSEAYLLHLDNIFHAYDHEDRDYAISFLAGAIISMVVYAIRKDDFTDSRKISNLVQKIITGQYFTI
;
A
#
# COMPACT_ATOMS: atom_id res chain seq x y z
N GLY A 1 14.18 7.94 -1.18
CA GLY A 1 14.71 9.24 -1.00
C GLY A 1 13.75 10.24 -0.39
N ARG A 2 14.19 11.45 -0.26
CA ARG A 2 13.43 12.54 0.36
C ARG A 2 12.11 12.83 -0.34
N ARG A 3 12.08 12.74 -1.66
CA ARG A 3 10.86 12.99 -2.43
C ARG A 3 9.79 11.96 -2.10
N LEU A 4 10.18 10.69 -2.02
CA LEU A 4 9.26 9.61 -1.68
C LEU A 4 8.76 9.75 -0.24
N ASP A 5 9.64 10.09 0.70
CA ASP A 5 9.28 10.33 2.10
C ASP A 5 8.25 11.45 2.24
N ARG A 6 8.47 12.58 1.54
CA ARG A 6 7.53 13.71 1.55
C ARG A 6 6.18 13.30 0.98
N LEU A 7 6.19 12.51 -0.07
CA LEU A 7 4.99 12.06 -0.73
C LEU A 7 4.12 11.23 0.21
N PHE A 8 4.71 10.20 0.84
CA PHE A 8 3.99 9.36 1.78
C PHE A 8 3.49 10.15 3.00
N GLU A 9 4.30 11.07 3.51
CA GLU A 9 3.90 11.93 4.62
C GLU A 9 2.71 12.82 4.26
N GLU A 10 2.71 13.40 3.07
CA GLU A 10 1.60 14.22 2.57
C GLU A 10 0.31 13.43 2.49
N TYR A 11 0.35 12.21 1.92
CA TYR A 11 -0.84 11.36 1.81
C TYR A 11 -1.32 10.87 3.17
N ARG A 12 -0.39 10.59 4.10
CA ARG A 12 -0.74 10.22 5.46
C ARG A 12 -1.50 11.34 6.16
N LYS A 13 -1.02 12.58 6.05
CA LYS A 13 -1.70 13.76 6.61
C LYS A 13 -3.08 13.93 6.00
N ARG A 14 -3.17 13.78 4.68
CA ARG A 14 -4.45 13.89 3.97
C ARG A 14 -5.45 12.84 4.46
N PHE A 15 -5.00 11.62 4.64
CA PHE A 15 -5.82 10.52 5.17
C PHE A 15 -6.43 10.89 6.53
N ILE A 16 -5.61 11.44 7.42
CA ILE A 16 -6.03 11.83 8.76
C ILE A 16 -6.98 13.03 8.71
N GLU A 17 -6.65 14.05 7.92
CA GLU A 17 -7.46 15.26 7.80
C GLU A 17 -8.84 14.99 7.19
N GLU A 18 -8.93 14.09 6.25
CA GLU A 18 -10.20 13.66 5.64
C GLU A 18 -11.02 12.77 6.55
N LYS A 19 -10.50 12.39 7.71
CA LYS A 19 -11.16 11.52 8.70
C LYS A 19 -11.65 10.21 8.08
N ARG A 20 -10.83 9.63 7.20
CA ARG A 20 -11.15 8.36 6.55
C ARG A 20 -11.19 7.24 7.57
N ALA A 21 -12.05 6.25 7.32
CA ALA A 21 -12.16 5.09 8.20
C ALA A 21 -10.85 4.31 8.26
N TYR A 22 -10.48 3.85 9.46
CA TYR A 22 -9.28 3.02 9.66
C TYR A 22 -9.59 1.58 9.31
N THR A 23 -9.80 1.31 8.03
CA THR A 23 -10.02 -0.02 7.48
C THR A 23 -8.94 -0.34 6.46
N ILE A 24 -8.70 -1.61 6.22
CA ILE A 24 -7.76 -2.04 5.17
C ILE A 24 -8.17 -1.48 3.83
N ARG A 25 -9.48 -1.45 3.55
CA ARG A 25 -10.00 -0.91 2.29
C ARG A 25 -9.65 0.56 2.10
N SER A 26 -9.95 1.41 3.07
CA SER A 26 -9.65 2.84 2.99
C SER A 26 -8.15 3.09 2.88
N LEU A 27 -7.36 2.31 3.59
CA LEU A 27 -5.91 2.42 3.58
C LEU A 27 -5.34 2.06 2.22
N CYS A 28 -5.78 0.94 1.66
CA CYS A 28 -5.36 0.53 0.32
C CYS A 28 -5.77 1.57 -0.72
N ASP A 29 -6.98 2.10 -0.63
CA ASP A 29 -7.45 3.15 -1.54
C ASP A 29 -6.55 4.38 -1.48
N SER A 30 -6.16 4.81 -0.27
CA SER A 30 -5.26 5.96 -0.09
C SER A 30 -3.88 5.70 -0.71
N ILE A 31 -3.31 4.54 -0.46
CA ILE A 31 -2.00 4.15 -1.02
C ILE A 31 -2.09 4.09 -2.54
N MET A 32 -3.15 3.51 -3.08
CA MET A 32 -3.32 3.38 -4.52
C MET A 32 -3.56 4.73 -5.20
N GLU A 33 -4.29 5.63 -4.57
CA GLU A 33 -4.45 7.01 -5.05
C GLU A 33 -3.08 7.68 -5.20
N CYS A 34 -2.22 7.53 -4.19
CA CYS A 34 -0.85 8.02 -4.24
C CYS A 34 -0.10 7.44 -5.44
N PHE A 35 -0.16 6.13 -5.60
CA PHE A 35 0.58 5.45 -6.65
C PHE A 35 0.10 5.81 -8.05
N VAL A 36 -1.20 5.99 -8.25
CA VAL A 36 -1.75 6.41 -9.54
C VAL A 36 -1.34 7.85 -9.87
N GLU A 37 -1.44 8.77 -8.90
CA GLU A 37 -1.02 10.16 -9.07
C GLU A 37 0.47 10.28 -9.36
N GLN A 38 1.28 9.36 -8.82
CA GLN A 38 2.74 9.36 -8.96
C GLN A 38 3.25 8.24 -9.86
N LYS A 39 2.45 7.86 -10.85
CA LYS A 39 2.75 6.73 -11.73
C LYS A 39 4.13 6.82 -12.38
N LYS A 40 4.54 8.01 -12.82
CA LYS A 40 5.86 8.22 -13.45
C LYS A 40 6.99 7.91 -12.49
N LEU A 41 6.87 8.37 -11.24
CA LEU A 41 7.89 8.11 -10.22
C LEU A 41 7.98 6.61 -9.93
N LEU A 42 6.84 5.95 -9.78
CA LEU A 42 6.80 4.52 -9.51
C LEU A 42 7.36 3.70 -10.66
N SER A 43 7.04 4.07 -11.90
CA SER A 43 7.60 3.39 -13.08
C SER A 43 9.12 3.50 -13.10
N LEU A 44 9.67 4.67 -12.77
CA LEU A 44 11.11 4.85 -12.66
C LEU A 44 11.71 3.98 -11.54
N LEU A 45 11.05 3.88 -10.41
CA LEU A 45 11.50 3.03 -9.30
C LEU A 45 11.55 1.56 -9.72
N VAL A 46 10.52 1.08 -10.41
CA VAL A 46 10.45 -0.30 -10.90
C VAL A 46 11.53 -0.57 -11.93
N GLU A 47 11.71 0.33 -12.91
CA GLU A 47 12.73 0.22 -13.96
C GLU A 47 14.15 0.17 -13.37
N ASN A 48 14.38 0.85 -12.27
CA ASN A 48 15.68 0.90 -11.60
C ASN A 48 15.77 -0.10 -10.44
N HIS A 49 14.84 -1.04 -10.34
CA HIS A 49 14.83 -2.07 -9.30
C HIS A 49 14.79 -1.51 -7.87
N LEU A 50 14.11 -0.37 -7.69
CA LEU A 50 13.96 0.30 -6.40
C LEU A 50 12.59 0.08 -5.76
N ASP A 51 11.86 -0.94 -6.18
CA ASP A 51 10.55 -1.30 -5.63
C ASP A 51 10.63 -1.69 -4.14
N THR A 52 11.77 -2.22 -3.69
CA THR A 52 12.02 -2.48 -2.26
C THR A 52 11.89 -1.20 -1.44
N LEU A 53 12.38 -0.07 -1.97
CA LEU A 53 12.26 1.22 -1.30
C LEU A 53 10.78 1.62 -1.13
N ALA A 54 9.97 1.44 -2.16
CA ALA A 54 8.53 1.70 -2.08
C ALA A 54 7.85 0.83 -1.02
N ARG A 55 8.24 -0.44 -0.91
CA ARG A 55 7.74 -1.35 0.13
C ARG A 55 8.11 -0.87 1.53
N GLU A 56 9.35 -0.48 1.75
CA GLU A 56 9.81 0.02 3.04
C GLU A 56 9.05 1.29 3.45
N LYS A 57 8.79 2.19 2.50
CA LYS A 57 8.03 3.41 2.78
C LYS A 57 6.56 3.10 3.08
N SER A 58 5.99 2.11 2.41
CA SER A 58 4.63 1.65 2.69
C SER A 58 4.53 1.03 4.08
N GLU A 59 5.53 0.26 4.51
CA GLU A 59 5.60 -0.28 5.87
C GLU A 59 5.63 0.85 6.91
N ALA A 60 6.47 1.87 6.70
CA ALA A 60 6.55 3.03 7.58
C ALA A 60 5.22 3.79 7.65
N TYR A 61 4.53 3.93 6.52
CA TYR A 61 3.20 4.54 6.46
C TYR A 61 2.22 3.77 7.34
N LEU A 62 2.19 2.45 7.22
CA LEU A 62 1.28 1.59 7.98
C LEU A 62 1.56 1.58 9.47
N LEU A 63 2.82 1.74 9.88
CA LEU A 63 3.20 1.80 11.29
C LEU A 63 2.51 2.96 12.03
N HIS A 64 2.18 4.05 11.34
CA HIS A 64 1.54 5.20 11.94
C HIS A 64 0.02 5.06 12.06
N LEU A 65 -0.56 3.96 11.58
CA LEU A 65 -2.00 3.73 11.52
C LEU A 65 -2.38 2.47 12.30
N ASP A 66 -2.11 2.48 13.59
CA ASP A 66 -2.27 1.32 14.48
C ASP A 66 -3.68 0.75 14.54
N ASN A 67 -4.68 1.61 14.37
CA ASN A 67 -6.08 1.24 14.65
C ASN A 67 -6.67 0.20 13.70
N ILE A 68 -6.00 -0.09 12.59
CA ILE A 68 -6.47 -1.11 11.63
C ILE A 68 -6.04 -2.52 12.01
N PHE A 69 -5.12 -2.64 12.96
CA PHE A 69 -4.57 -3.93 13.35
C PHE A 69 -5.14 -4.39 14.68
N HIS A 70 -5.63 -5.62 14.70
CA HIS A 70 -6.15 -6.27 15.91
C HIS A 70 -5.14 -7.21 16.56
N ALA A 71 -3.88 -7.10 16.17
CA ALA A 71 -2.82 -7.90 16.77
C ALA A 71 -2.53 -7.41 18.19
N TYR A 72 -2.55 -8.33 19.15
CA TYR A 72 -2.29 -8.02 20.57
C TYR A 72 -0.80 -7.93 20.85
N ASP A 73 0.02 -8.48 19.98
CA ASP A 73 1.46 -8.56 20.11
C ASP A 73 2.10 -7.67 19.04
N HIS A 74 3.07 -6.86 19.45
CA HIS A 74 3.80 -5.99 18.52
C HIS A 74 4.53 -6.78 17.43
N GLU A 75 5.03 -7.96 17.77
CA GLU A 75 5.70 -8.81 16.80
C GLU A 75 4.73 -9.28 15.70
N ASP A 76 3.55 -9.75 16.08
CA ASP A 76 2.52 -10.15 15.12
C ASP A 76 2.08 -8.98 14.24
N ARG A 77 1.94 -7.82 14.84
CA ARG A 77 1.59 -6.60 14.11
C ARG A 77 2.65 -6.27 13.06
N ASP A 78 3.92 -6.36 13.40
CA ASP A 78 5.01 -6.07 12.47
C ASP A 78 5.01 -7.03 11.29
N TYR A 79 4.73 -8.32 11.53
CA TYR A 79 4.55 -9.28 10.45
C TYR A 79 3.34 -8.95 9.57
N ALA A 80 2.23 -8.54 10.15
CA ALA A 80 1.04 -8.17 9.41
C ALA A 80 1.29 -6.93 8.52
N ILE A 81 2.02 -5.95 9.04
CA ILE A 81 2.41 -4.76 8.28
C ILE A 81 3.29 -5.15 7.09
N SER A 82 4.30 -5.98 7.32
CA SER A 82 5.20 -6.45 6.28
C SER A 82 4.44 -7.24 5.19
N PHE A 83 3.55 -8.11 5.60
CA PHE A 83 2.69 -8.86 4.70
C PHE A 83 1.85 -7.93 3.82
N LEU A 84 1.16 -6.98 4.43
CA LEU A 84 0.26 -6.09 3.70
C LEU A 84 1.02 -5.18 2.74
N ALA A 85 2.10 -4.56 3.20
CA ALA A 85 2.94 -3.71 2.35
C ALA A 85 3.54 -4.49 1.19
N GLY A 86 4.07 -5.68 1.46
CA GLY A 86 4.63 -6.54 0.43
C GLY A 86 3.59 -6.95 -0.61
N ALA A 87 2.39 -7.32 -0.17
CA ALA A 87 1.30 -7.71 -1.06
C ALA A 87 0.91 -6.56 -2.00
N ILE A 88 0.70 -5.37 -1.44
CA ILE A 88 0.31 -4.20 -2.23
C ILE A 88 1.39 -3.86 -3.26
N ILE A 89 2.64 -3.76 -2.83
CA ILE A 89 3.74 -3.39 -3.72
C ILE A 89 3.96 -4.44 -4.81
N SER A 90 3.89 -5.72 -4.47
CA SER A 90 4.02 -6.80 -5.47
C SER A 90 2.96 -6.70 -6.56
N MET A 91 1.72 -6.39 -6.18
CA MET A 91 0.62 -6.25 -7.13
C MET A 91 0.79 -5.00 -8.00
N VAL A 92 1.25 -3.90 -7.41
CA VAL A 92 1.52 -2.66 -8.14
C VAL A 92 2.65 -2.88 -9.16
N VAL A 93 3.74 -3.50 -8.76
CA VAL A 93 4.86 -3.82 -9.66
C VAL A 93 4.40 -4.69 -10.82
N TYR A 94 3.62 -5.72 -10.53
CA TYR A 94 3.06 -6.60 -11.54
C TYR A 94 2.21 -5.82 -12.54
N ALA A 95 1.33 -4.95 -12.06
CA ALA A 95 0.46 -4.13 -12.91
C ALA A 95 1.27 -3.16 -13.78
N ILE A 96 2.32 -2.54 -13.23
CA ILE A 96 3.19 -1.63 -13.98
C ILE A 96 3.90 -2.38 -15.11
N ARG A 97 4.45 -3.57 -14.81
CA ARG A 97 5.16 -4.38 -15.81
C ARG A 97 4.24 -4.86 -16.92
N LYS A 98 2.96 -5.04 -16.64
CA LYS A 98 1.96 -5.42 -17.63
C LYS A 98 1.30 -4.22 -18.34
N ASP A 99 1.69 -3.01 -17.99
CA ASP A 99 1.07 -1.79 -18.46
C ASP A 99 -0.45 -1.77 -18.19
N ASP A 100 -0.85 -2.26 -17.02
CA ASP A 100 -2.25 -2.42 -16.61
C ASP A 100 -2.57 -1.58 -15.37
N PHE A 101 -1.75 -0.58 -15.07
CA PHE A 101 -1.91 0.26 -13.88
C PHE A 101 -2.74 1.51 -14.23
N THR A 102 -4.02 1.32 -14.52
CA THR A 102 -4.91 2.37 -14.99
C THR A 102 -6.02 2.75 -14.01
N ASP A 103 -6.35 1.85 -13.08
CA ASP A 103 -7.44 2.05 -12.12
C ASP A 103 -6.94 1.76 -10.70
N SER A 104 -6.97 2.79 -9.83
CA SER A 104 -6.55 2.66 -8.45
C SER A 104 -7.39 1.65 -7.65
N ARG A 105 -8.67 1.50 -8.01
CA ARG A 105 -9.58 0.62 -7.28
C ARG A 105 -9.38 -0.85 -7.58
N LYS A 106 -8.82 -1.18 -8.73
CA LYS A 106 -8.62 -2.58 -9.12
C LYS A 106 -7.79 -3.34 -8.09
N ILE A 107 -6.66 -2.79 -7.70
CA ILE A 107 -5.76 -3.45 -6.74
C ILE A 107 -6.37 -3.47 -5.35
N SER A 108 -6.98 -2.37 -4.91
CA SER A 108 -7.69 -2.33 -3.61
C SER A 108 -8.78 -3.40 -3.54
N ASN A 109 -9.57 -3.56 -4.60
CA ASN A 109 -10.61 -4.58 -4.67
C ASN A 109 -10.02 -5.99 -4.59
N LEU A 110 -8.92 -6.23 -5.31
CA LEU A 110 -8.25 -7.53 -5.30
C LEU A 110 -7.67 -7.86 -3.92
N VAL A 111 -7.01 -6.90 -3.29
CA VAL A 111 -6.46 -7.09 -1.93
C VAL A 111 -7.58 -7.48 -0.97
N GLN A 112 -8.70 -6.79 -1.02
CA GLN A 112 -9.83 -7.09 -0.15
C GLN A 112 -10.39 -8.49 -0.40
N LYS A 113 -10.57 -8.89 -1.65
CA LYS A 113 -11.05 -10.22 -1.99
C LYS A 113 -10.10 -11.32 -1.53
N ILE A 114 -8.80 -11.09 -1.67
CA ILE A 114 -7.78 -12.05 -1.23
C ILE A 114 -7.81 -12.19 0.28
N ILE A 115 -7.82 -11.07 1.00
CA ILE A 115 -7.82 -11.06 2.47
C ILE A 115 -9.08 -11.72 3.04
N THR A 116 -10.21 -11.55 2.39
CA THR A 116 -11.47 -12.18 2.84
C THR A 116 -11.62 -13.63 2.40
N GLY A 117 -10.59 -14.23 1.82
CA GLY A 117 -10.57 -15.65 1.49
C GLY A 117 -11.34 -16.04 0.22
N GLN A 118 -11.61 -15.10 -0.66
CA GLN A 118 -12.41 -15.39 -1.87
C GLN A 118 -11.63 -16.06 -2.98
N TYR A 119 -10.30 -16.04 -2.93
CA TYR A 119 -9.46 -16.58 -4.00
C TYR A 119 -8.74 -17.86 -3.67
N PHE A 120 -8.62 -18.20 -2.40
CA PHE A 120 -7.86 -19.37 -1.98
C PHE A 120 -8.72 -20.33 -1.20
N THR A 121 -8.59 -21.63 -1.52
CA THR A 121 -9.19 -22.68 -0.72
C THR A 121 -8.30 -22.90 0.51
N ILE A 122 -8.86 -22.77 1.68
CA ILE A 122 -8.17 -22.99 2.95
C ILE A 122 -8.67 -24.29 3.62
#